data_45ccf3febac625a166ff02708ecc2595
#
_entry.id   45ccf3febac625a166ff02708ecc2595
#
_cell.length_a   1.000
_cell.length_b   1.000
_cell.length_c   1.000
_cell.angle_alpha   90.00
_cell.angle_beta   90.00
_cell.angle_gamma   90.00
#
_symmetry.space_group_name_H-M   'P 1'
#
loop_
_entity.id
_entity.type
_entity.pdbx_description
1 polymer ?
#
loop_
_entity_poly.entity_id
_entity_poly.type
_entity_poly.pdbx_seq_one_letter_code
_entity_poly.pdbx_strand_id
1 'polypeptide(L)'
;MSKKEKLLTKFLTVPIRNDLTFNELKALLLGLGFEIKKGRGSRVKFFHREKKIIIRTHKPHPRPELCEEFVRDLQQILQIFE
;
A
#
# COMPACT_ATOMS: atom_id res chain seq x y z
N MET A 1 18.44 2.57 8.20
CA MET A 1 17.20 2.85 7.43
C MET A 1 15.98 2.70 8.33
N SER A 2 15.02 3.57 8.18
CA SER A 2 13.77 3.47 8.93
C SER A 2 12.92 2.31 8.41
N LYS A 3 11.98 1.87 9.23
CA LYS A 3 11.05 0.82 8.84
C LYS A 3 10.24 1.22 7.60
N LYS A 4 9.88 2.49 7.51
CA LYS A 4 9.16 3.04 6.35
C LYS A 4 9.99 2.92 5.08
N GLU A 5 11.27 3.27 5.12
CA GLU A 5 12.14 3.19 3.95
C GLU A 5 12.33 1.76 3.49
N LYS A 6 12.46 0.83 4.41
CA LYS A 6 12.58 -0.60 4.07
C LYS A 6 11.32 -1.10 3.38
N LEU A 7 10.15 -0.71 3.88
CA LEU A 7 8.89 -1.09 3.27
C LEU A 7 8.72 -0.48 1.89
N LEU A 8 9.08 0.79 1.74
CA LEU A 8 8.99 1.46 0.44
C LEU A 8 9.85 0.74 -0.60
N THR A 9 11.10 0.42 -0.24
CA THR A 9 12.00 -0.32 -1.13
C THR A 9 11.42 -1.68 -1.50
N LYS A 10 10.86 -2.39 -0.51
CA LYS A 10 10.27 -3.69 -0.73
C LYS A 10 9.12 -3.63 -1.73
N PHE A 11 8.27 -2.62 -1.63
CA PHE A 11 7.12 -2.47 -2.52
C PHE A 11 7.52 -1.98 -3.91
N LEU A 12 8.66 -1.31 -4.05
CA LEU A 12 9.15 -0.83 -5.34
C LEU A 12 10.06 -1.82 -6.06
N THR A 13 10.33 -2.98 -5.45
CA THR A 13 11.19 -4.00 -6.04
C THR A 13 10.61 -4.53 -7.36
N VAL A 14 11.48 -4.69 -8.35
CA VAL A 14 11.13 -5.24 -9.68
C VAL A 14 12.00 -6.47 -9.92
N PRO A 15 11.42 -7.61 -10.33
CA PRO A 15 9.99 -7.86 -10.52
C PRO A 15 9.20 -7.81 -9.21
N ILE A 16 7.90 -7.60 -9.33
CA ILE A 16 7.02 -7.44 -8.17
C ILE A 16 7.06 -8.70 -7.30
N ARG A 17 7.24 -8.50 -6.00
CA ARG A 17 7.27 -9.61 -5.05
C ARG A 17 5.85 -10.16 -4.86
N ASN A 18 5.78 -11.47 -4.64
CA ASN A 18 4.50 -12.15 -4.41
C ASN A 18 4.19 -12.39 -2.93
N ASP A 19 5.05 -11.87 -2.05
CA ASP A 19 4.90 -12.03 -0.59
C ASP A 19 4.52 -10.74 0.13
N LEU A 20 4.08 -9.72 -0.61
CA LEU A 20 3.64 -8.46 -0.01
C LEU A 20 2.27 -8.62 0.62
N THR A 21 2.12 -8.20 1.88
CA THR A 21 0.89 -8.39 2.63
C THR A 21 0.14 -7.08 2.87
N PHE A 22 -1.15 -7.21 3.18
CA PHE A 22 -1.96 -6.04 3.50
C PHE A 22 -1.45 -5.30 4.74
N ASN A 23 -0.97 -6.04 5.75
CA ASN A 23 -0.42 -5.40 6.94
C ASN A 23 0.81 -4.56 6.62
N GLU A 24 1.66 -5.04 5.71
CA GLU A 24 2.82 -4.27 5.27
C GLU A 24 2.39 -3.02 4.48
N LEU A 25 1.38 -3.16 3.63
CA LEU A 25 0.83 -2.02 2.89
C LEU A 25 0.31 -0.96 3.84
N LYS A 26 -0.45 -1.37 4.84
CA LYS A 26 -1.01 -0.46 5.83
C LYS A 26 0.10 0.29 6.57
N ALA A 27 1.12 -0.45 7.03
CA ALA A 27 2.25 0.16 7.74
C ALA A 27 2.98 1.17 6.85
N LEU A 28 3.21 0.81 5.58
CA LEU A 28 3.89 1.70 4.63
C LEU A 28 3.09 2.98 4.40
N LEU A 29 1.83 2.85 4.06
CA LEU A 29 1.01 4.01 3.72
C LEU A 29 0.80 4.94 4.90
N LEU A 30 0.58 4.38 6.10
CA LEU A 30 0.47 5.21 7.29
C LEU A 30 1.79 5.94 7.57
N GLY A 31 2.92 5.27 7.33
CA GLY A 31 4.23 5.90 7.49
C GLY A 31 4.49 7.01 6.48
N LEU A 32 3.86 6.96 5.30
CA LEU A 32 3.99 7.99 4.28
C LEU A 32 3.03 9.17 4.47
N GLY A 33 2.17 9.09 5.49
CA GLY A 33 1.23 10.17 5.76
C GLY A 33 -0.19 9.93 5.28
N PHE A 34 -0.47 8.73 4.77
CA PHE A 34 -1.83 8.38 4.42
C PHE A 34 -2.68 8.13 5.66
N GLU A 35 -3.96 8.39 5.54
CA GLU A 35 -4.95 8.04 6.56
C GLU A 35 -5.75 6.86 6.05
N ILE A 36 -6.23 6.02 6.96
CA ILE A 36 -7.01 4.84 6.61
C ILE A 36 -8.46 5.05 7.03
N LYS A 37 -9.38 4.66 6.16
CA LYS A 37 -10.80 4.69 6.46
C LYS A 37 -11.42 3.37 6.04
N LYS A 38 -12.05 2.69 6.98
CA LYS A 38 -12.70 1.40 6.72
C LYS A 38 -14.10 1.63 6.19
N GLY A 39 -14.44 0.89 5.12
CA GLY A 39 -15.79 0.88 4.58
C GLY A 39 -16.54 -0.35 5.04
N ARG A 40 -17.58 -0.71 4.30
CA ARG A 40 -18.34 -1.92 4.59
C ARG A 40 -17.56 -3.17 4.22
N GLY A 41 -17.67 -4.21 5.05
CA GLY A 41 -16.99 -5.46 4.82
C GLY A 41 -15.49 -5.30 4.82
N SER A 42 -14.83 -5.79 3.78
CA SER A 42 -13.38 -5.73 3.67
C SER A 42 -12.87 -4.48 2.95
N ARG A 43 -13.76 -3.56 2.59
CA ARG A 43 -13.36 -2.35 1.85
C ARG A 43 -12.55 -1.40 2.72
N VAL A 44 -11.49 -0.86 2.13
CA VAL A 44 -10.60 0.06 2.80
C VAL A 44 -10.21 1.18 1.84
N LYS A 45 -10.14 2.39 2.36
CA LYS A 45 -9.68 3.54 1.60
C LYS A 45 -8.52 4.18 2.33
N PHE A 46 -7.42 4.41 1.60
CA PHE A 46 -6.29 5.20 2.09
C PHE A 46 -6.32 6.53 1.36
N PHE A 47 -6.08 7.62 2.08
CA PHE A 47 -6.00 8.91 1.42
C PHE A 47 -4.90 9.77 2.03
N HIS A 48 -4.27 10.56 1.17
CA HIS A 48 -3.21 11.48 1.54
C HIS A 48 -3.74 12.91 1.33
N ARG A 49 -3.94 13.64 2.42
CA ARG A 49 -4.52 14.98 2.34
C ARG A 49 -3.68 15.95 1.56
N GLU A 50 -2.38 15.95 1.83
CA GLU A 50 -1.46 16.91 1.23
C GLU A 50 -1.32 16.69 -0.26
N LYS A 51 -1.17 15.43 -0.67
CA LYS A 51 -0.99 15.09 -2.08
C LYS A 51 -2.28 14.79 -2.81
N LYS A 52 -3.39 14.75 -2.09
CA LYS A 52 -4.73 14.49 -2.65
C LYS A 52 -4.80 13.17 -3.43
N ILE A 53 -4.16 12.15 -2.89
CA ILE A 53 -4.16 10.80 -3.47
C ILE A 53 -5.13 9.91 -2.71
N ILE A 54 -5.93 9.16 -3.44
CA ILE A 54 -6.86 8.19 -2.85
C ILE A 54 -6.55 6.81 -3.42
N ILE A 55 -6.36 5.83 -2.53
CA ILE A 55 -6.15 4.43 -2.90
C ILE A 55 -7.31 3.64 -2.34
N ARG A 56 -8.13 3.07 -3.22
CA ARG A 56 -9.26 2.24 -2.83
C ARG A 56 -8.91 0.79 -3.03
N THR A 57 -9.12 0.00 -2.01
CA THR A 57 -8.82 -1.42 -2.07
C THR A 57 -9.70 -2.17 -1.10
N HIS A 58 -9.50 -3.47 -0.99
CA HIS A 58 -10.17 -4.28 0.01
C HIS A 58 -9.15 -5.21 0.63
N LYS A 59 -9.40 -5.58 1.88
CA LYS A 59 -8.52 -6.48 2.60
C LYS A 59 -8.55 -7.85 1.91
N PRO A 60 -7.39 -8.39 1.49
CA PRO A 60 -7.36 -9.69 0.82
C PRO A 60 -7.90 -10.80 1.72
N HIS A 61 -8.59 -11.75 1.10
CA HIS A 61 -9.18 -12.87 1.82
C HIS A 61 -9.33 -14.05 0.85
N PRO A 62 -8.98 -15.26 1.26
CA PRO A 62 -8.50 -15.67 2.59
C PRO A 62 -7.00 -15.44 2.83
N ARG A 63 -6.22 -15.15 1.79
CA ARG A 63 -4.79 -14.94 1.90
C ARG A 63 -4.46 -13.48 2.16
N PRO A 64 -3.42 -13.19 2.97
CA PRO A 64 -3.04 -11.80 3.24
C PRO A 64 -2.22 -11.14 2.13
N GLU A 65 -1.74 -11.91 1.15
CA GLU A 65 -0.89 -11.39 0.09
C GLU A 65 -1.67 -10.52 -0.88
N LEU A 66 -1.02 -9.45 -1.34
CA LEU A 66 -1.61 -8.51 -2.28
C LEU A 66 -1.52 -9.04 -3.72
N CYS A 67 -2.51 -8.67 -4.52
CA CYS A 67 -2.54 -8.99 -5.94
C CYS A 67 -1.44 -8.23 -6.68
N GLU A 68 -0.76 -8.89 -7.62
CA GLU A 68 0.31 -8.26 -8.39
C GLU A 68 -0.16 -7.03 -9.16
N GLU A 69 -1.33 -7.09 -9.75
CA GLU A 69 -1.87 -5.95 -10.49
C GLU A 69 -2.05 -4.73 -9.61
N PHE A 70 -2.54 -4.94 -8.39
CA PHE A 70 -2.70 -3.86 -7.43
C PHE A 70 -1.33 -3.26 -7.07
N VAL A 71 -0.33 -4.10 -6.82
CA VAL A 71 1.01 -3.62 -6.47
C VAL A 71 1.63 -2.86 -7.63
N ARG A 72 1.42 -3.31 -8.86
CA ARG A 72 1.93 -2.61 -10.04
C ARG A 72 1.38 -1.18 -10.13
N ASP A 73 0.08 -1.03 -9.94
CA ASP A 73 -0.55 0.30 -9.94
C ASP A 73 -0.04 1.13 -8.77
N LEU A 74 0.11 0.50 -7.61
CA LEU A 74 0.60 1.16 -6.41
C LEU A 74 2.02 1.69 -6.60
N GLN A 75 2.88 0.97 -7.31
CA GLN A 75 4.26 1.39 -7.54
C GLN A 75 4.31 2.75 -8.23
N GLN A 76 3.41 3.03 -9.15
CA GLN A 76 3.37 4.33 -9.81
C GLN A 76 3.05 5.45 -8.82
N ILE A 77 2.16 5.18 -7.88
CA ILE A 77 1.81 6.16 -6.85
C ILE A 77 2.99 6.34 -5.89
N LEU A 78 3.64 5.25 -5.51
CA LEU A 78 4.74 5.30 -4.56
C LEU A 78 5.96 6.05 -5.07
N GLN A 79 6.15 6.15 -6.38
CA GLN A 79 7.26 6.90 -6.95
C GLN A 79 7.24 8.37 -6.54
N ILE A 80 6.07 8.90 -6.25
CA ILE A 80 5.93 10.28 -5.77
C ILE A 80 6.64 10.50 -4.43
N PHE A 81 6.78 9.42 -3.66
CA PHE A 81 7.35 9.47 -2.31
C PHE A 81 8.81 9.03 -2.25
N GLU A 82 9.42 8.73 -3.37
CA GLU A 82 10.86 8.38 -3.40
C GLU A 82 11.77 9.55 -3.05
#